data_9d2f623a3cc99ad54b94940c49c5526f
#
_entry.id   9d2f623a3cc99ad54b94940c49c5526f
#
_cell.length_a   1.000
_cell.length_b   1.000
_cell.length_c   1.000
_cell.angle_alpha   90.00
_cell.angle_beta   90.00
_cell.angle_gamma   90.00
#
_symmetry.space_group_name_H-M   'P 1'
#
loop_
_entity.id
_entity.type
_entity.pdbx_description
1 polymer ?
#
loop_
_entity_poly.entity_id
_entity_poly.type
_entity_poly.pdbx_seq_one_letter_code
_entity_poly.pdbx_strand_id
1 'polypeptide(L)'
;NRRSIRKYTKQSIPEEILNQILLAGTYAPSAKNQQSAIILAVTNKEKRDQLSALNAKIMNVDASKDPFYGAPVVLIVLADKNNPNHVYDGSLVMQNLMLAAKSLNVGSCWIHRAKEMFETQEGKAFLKQHRIPDSYE
;
A
#
# COMPACT_ATOMS: atom_id res chain seq x y z
N ASN A 1 15.28 1.27 -15.36
CA ASN A 1 14.13 2.18 -15.30
C ASN A 1 12.97 1.51 -14.56
N ARG A 2 12.39 2.18 -13.54
CA ARG A 2 11.17 1.74 -12.87
C ARG A 2 9.96 1.94 -13.81
N ARG A 3 9.08 0.94 -13.85
CA ARG A 3 7.79 1.00 -14.56
C ARG A 3 6.69 0.39 -13.68
N SER A 4 5.45 0.75 -13.92
CA SER A 4 4.30 0.05 -13.35
C SER A 4 4.19 -1.35 -13.98
N ILE A 5 4.28 -2.37 -13.14
CA ILE A 5 4.13 -3.78 -13.54
C ILE A 5 2.72 -4.23 -13.17
N ARG A 6 2.02 -4.84 -14.13
CA ARG A 6 0.62 -5.28 -13.98
C ARG A 6 0.44 -6.76 -14.30
N LYS A 7 1.50 -7.52 -14.19
CA LYS A 7 1.49 -8.98 -14.30
C LYS A 7 2.57 -9.53 -13.38
N TYR A 8 2.20 -10.34 -12.44
CA TYR A 8 3.08 -10.88 -11.41
C TYR A 8 3.13 -12.39 -11.48
N THR A 9 4.22 -12.97 -10.98
CA THR A 9 4.34 -14.40 -10.72
C THR A 9 3.63 -14.74 -9.41
N LYS A 10 3.37 -16.03 -9.18
CA LYS A 10 2.82 -16.52 -7.90
C LYS A 10 3.89 -16.67 -6.81
N GLN A 11 5.13 -16.32 -7.12
CA GLN A 11 6.25 -16.44 -6.20
C GLN A 11 6.10 -15.41 -5.06
N SER A 12 6.23 -15.88 -3.84
CA SER A 12 6.27 -15.01 -2.66
C SER A 12 7.54 -14.14 -2.66
N ILE A 13 7.45 -12.97 -2.08
CA ILE A 13 8.62 -12.12 -1.83
C ILE A 13 9.30 -12.64 -0.56
N PRO A 14 10.61 -12.94 -0.59
CA PRO A 14 11.35 -13.27 0.63
C PRO A 14 11.22 -12.17 1.67
N GLU A 15 11.07 -12.55 2.93
CA GLU A 15 10.87 -11.61 4.04
C GLU A 15 11.99 -10.57 4.13
N GLU A 16 13.23 -10.99 3.94
CA GLU A 16 14.39 -10.08 3.92
C GLU A 16 14.27 -9.00 2.84
N ILE A 17 13.85 -9.37 1.63
CA ILE A 17 13.64 -8.43 0.52
C ILE A 17 12.48 -7.49 0.83
N LEU A 18 11.39 -8.00 1.37
CA LEU A 18 10.26 -7.16 1.79
C LEU A 18 10.68 -6.15 2.85
N ASN A 19 11.43 -6.58 3.86
CA ASN A 19 11.92 -5.72 4.93
C ASN A 19 12.86 -4.61 4.42
N GLN A 20 13.71 -4.90 3.44
CA GLN A 20 14.54 -3.87 2.80
C GLN A 20 13.69 -2.83 2.05
N ILE A 21 12.62 -3.27 1.36
CA ILE A 21 11.69 -2.37 0.68
C ILE A 21 10.98 -1.48 1.71
N LEU A 22 10.46 -2.06 2.79
CA LEU A 22 9.76 -1.33 3.85
C LEU A 22 10.70 -0.30 4.52
N LEU A 23 11.92 -0.71 4.83
CA LEU A 23 12.94 0.16 5.41
C LEU A 23 13.22 1.38 4.51
N ALA A 24 13.35 1.18 3.20
CA ALA A 24 13.55 2.27 2.27
C ALA A 24 12.39 3.27 2.28
N GLY A 25 11.15 2.81 2.46
CA GLY A 25 9.98 3.67 2.64
C GLY A 25 10.11 4.59 3.84
N THR A 26 10.63 4.09 4.96
CA THR A 26 10.78 4.87 6.20
C THR A 26 11.84 5.98 6.10
N TYR A 27 12.73 5.92 5.12
CA TYR A 27 13.74 6.97 4.86
C TYR A 27 13.23 8.11 3.99
N ALA A 28 11.97 8.09 3.57
CA ALA A 28 11.41 9.20 2.81
C ALA A 28 11.40 10.49 3.65
N PRO A 29 11.73 11.65 3.07
CA PRO A 29 11.61 12.92 3.79
C PRO A 29 10.15 13.24 4.09
N SER A 30 9.91 13.99 5.15
CA SER A 30 8.59 14.48 5.50
C SER A 30 8.63 15.95 5.92
N ALA A 31 7.52 16.66 5.77
CA ALA A 31 7.40 18.04 6.17
C ALA A 31 7.71 18.19 7.66
N LYS A 32 8.63 19.13 7.99
CA LYS A 32 9.09 19.37 9.37
C LYS A 32 9.65 18.11 10.05
N ASN A 33 10.06 17.11 9.29
CA ASN A 33 10.54 15.83 9.80
C ASN A 33 9.55 15.13 10.75
N GLN A 34 8.26 15.26 10.50
CA GLN A 34 7.22 14.67 11.36
C GLN A 34 7.12 13.15 11.22
N GLN A 35 7.50 12.60 10.06
CA GLN A 35 7.54 11.15 9.77
C GLN A 35 6.22 10.43 10.14
N SER A 36 5.09 11.09 9.89
CA SER A 36 3.77 10.57 10.27
C SER A 36 3.27 9.43 9.40
N ALA A 37 3.85 9.25 8.20
CA ALA A 37 3.42 8.19 7.31
C ALA A 37 3.82 6.81 7.84
N ILE A 38 2.88 5.87 7.77
CA ILE A 38 3.08 4.47 8.17
C ILE A 38 2.83 3.55 6.97
N ILE A 39 3.40 2.36 7.02
CA ILE A 39 3.25 1.35 5.98
C ILE A 39 2.64 0.10 6.60
N LEU A 40 1.48 -0.31 6.10
CA LEU A 40 0.87 -1.59 6.47
C LEU A 40 1.17 -2.61 5.36
N ALA A 41 1.96 -3.64 5.69
CA ALA A 41 2.29 -4.72 4.77
C ALA A 41 1.30 -5.88 4.91
N VAL A 42 0.57 -6.17 3.85
CA VAL A 42 -0.41 -7.25 3.78
C VAL A 42 0.16 -8.39 2.96
N THR A 43 0.61 -9.44 3.65
CA THR A 43 1.18 -10.67 3.07
C THR A 43 0.26 -11.88 3.21
N ASN A 44 -0.72 -11.81 4.11
CA ASN A 44 -1.72 -12.86 4.29
C ASN A 44 -2.68 -12.85 3.09
N LYS A 45 -2.83 -14.02 2.45
CA LYS A 45 -3.64 -14.16 1.22
C LYS A 45 -5.10 -13.79 1.44
N GLU A 46 -5.71 -14.22 2.53
CA GLU A 46 -7.12 -13.94 2.82
C GLU A 46 -7.38 -12.44 2.97
N LYS A 47 -6.54 -11.75 3.74
CA LYS A 47 -6.63 -10.29 3.92
C LYS A 47 -6.35 -9.54 2.61
N ARG A 48 -5.38 -10.00 1.83
CA ARG A 48 -5.09 -9.46 0.51
C ARG A 48 -6.30 -9.58 -0.42
N ASP A 49 -6.95 -10.75 -0.45
CA ASP A 49 -8.12 -11.01 -1.30
C ASP A 49 -9.35 -10.18 -0.83
N GLN A 50 -9.52 -9.98 0.47
CA GLN A 50 -10.52 -9.07 1.03
C GLN A 50 -10.33 -7.63 0.52
N LEU A 51 -9.09 -7.13 0.54
CA LEU A 51 -8.76 -5.80 0.00
C LEU A 51 -8.97 -5.73 -1.52
N SER A 52 -8.66 -6.80 -2.25
CA SER A 52 -8.90 -6.88 -3.69
C SER A 52 -10.39 -6.76 -4.02
N ALA A 53 -11.23 -7.50 -3.30
CA ALA A 53 -12.68 -7.44 -3.48
C ALA A 53 -13.23 -6.03 -3.16
N LEU A 54 -12.75 -5.41 -2.09
CA LEU A 54 -13.13 -4.05 -1.73
C LEU A 54 -12.72 -3.04 -2.82
N ASN A 55 -11.50 -3.15 -3.34
CA ASN A 55 -11.02 -2.29 -4.42
C ASN A 55 -11.81 -2.49 -5.73
N ALA A 56 -12.17 -3.74 -6.07
CA ALA A 56 -13.01 -4.06 -7.22
C ALA A 56 -14.41 -3.40 -7.09
N LYS A 57 -14.98 -3.40 -5.88
CA LYS A 57 -16.25 -2.74 -5.57
C LYS A 57 -16.17 -1.22 -5.81
N ILE A 58 -15.09 -0.56 -5.39
CA ILE A 58 -14.85 0.86 -5.67
C ILE A 58 -14.72 1.13 -7.16
N MET A 59 -14.11 0.22 -7.92
CA MET A 59 -14.02 0.31 -9.38
C MET A 59 -15.35 0.04 -10.11
N ASN A 60 -16.36 -0.42 -9.39
CA ASN A 60 -17.62 -0.90 -9.99
C ASN A 60 -17.38 -2.02 -11.01
N VAL A 61 -16.50 -2.96 -10.69
CA VAL A 61 -16.23 -4.15 -11.50
C VAL A 61 -16.53 -5.40 -10.70
N ASP A 62 -16.71 -6.52 -11.41
CA ASP A 62 -16.97 -7.82 -10.80
C ASP A 62 -15.83 -8.24 -9.86
N ALA A 63 -16.18 -8.84 -8.72
CA ALA A 63 -15.23 -9.28 -7.70
C ALA A 63 -14.25 -10.37 -8.19
N SER A 64 -14.54 -11.02 -9.32
CA SER A 64 -13.61 -11.96 -9.96
C SER A 64 -12.39 -11.26 -10.59
N LYS A 65 -12.50 -9.96 -10.86
CA LYS A 65 -11.37 -9.15 -11.31
C LYS A 65 -10.51 -8.75 -10.12
N ASP A 66 -9.22 -9.03 -10.23
CA ASP A 66 -8.26 -8.62 -9.22
C ASP A 66 -7.57 -7.30 -9.61
N PRO A 67 -7.94 -6.16 -8.97
CA PRO A 67 -7.32 -4.87 -9.24
C PRO A 67 -5.83 -4.81 -8.90
N PHE A 68 -5.34 -5.79 -8.13
CA PHE A 68 -3.92 -5.90 -7.76
C PHE A 68 -3.12 -6.78 -8.71
N TYR A 69 -3.72 -7.19 -9.84
CA TYR A 69 -3.04 -7.93 -10.93
C TYR A 69 -2.36 -9.23 -10.49
N GLY A 70 -2.87 -9.89 -9.45
CA GLY A 70 -2.30 -11.11 -8.90
C GLY A 70 -1.06 -10.90 -8.02
N ALA A 71 -0.75 -9.65 -7.64
CA ALA A 71 0.36 -9.39 -6.72
C ALA A 71 0.13 -10.10 -5.36
N PRO A 72 1.11 -10.84 -4.84
CA PRO A 72 0.96 -11.59 -3.58
C PRO A 72 1.04 -10.68 -2.34
N VAL A 73 1.61 -9.50 -2.48
CA VAL A 73 1.80 -8.54 -1.38
C VAL A 73 1.18 -7.20 -1.76
N VAL A 74 0.47 -6.60 -0.80
CA VAL A 74 -0.07 -5.25 -0.90
C VAL A 74 0.53 -4.40 0.22
N LEU A 75 1.16 -3.29 -0.16
CA LEU A 75 1.65 -2.29 0.78
C LEU A 75 0.69 -1.10 0.78
N ILE A 76 0.18 -0.75 1.95
CA ILE A 76 -0.72 0.38 2.13
C ILE A 76 0.05 1.48 2.84
N VAL A 77 0.19 2.63 2.21
CA VAL A 77 0.79 3.81 2.82
C VAL A 77 -0.34 4.67 3.36
N LEU A 78 -0.27 4.97 4.63
CA LEU A 78 -1.25 5.76 5.36
C LEU A 78 -0.52 6.93 6.03
N ALA A 79 -1.15 8.09 6.09
CA ALA A 79 -0.57 9.26 6.75
C ALA A 79 -1.63 10.00 7.59
N ASP A 80 -1.19 10.67 8.64
CA ASP A 80 -2.09 11.38 9.56
C ASP A 80 -2.68 12.63 8.88
N LYS A 81 -3.98 12.61 8.61
CA LYS A 81 -4.71 13.73 7.98
C LYS A 81 -4.69 15.04 8.79
N ASN A 82 -4.31 14.99 10.07
CA ASN A 82 -4.08 16.20 10.86
C ASN A 82 -2.79 16.94 10.43
N ASN A 83 -1.89 16.25 9.71
CA ASN A 83 -0.74 16.88 9.08
C ASN A 83 -1.16 17.44 7.69
N PRO A 84 -1.11 18.75 7.45
CA PRO A 84 -1.52 19.32 6.16
C PRO A 84 -0.69 18.84 4.97
N ASN A 85 0.48 18.26 5.21
CA ASN A 85 1.36 17.71 4.17
C ASN A 85 1.24 16.18 4.02
N HIS A 86 0.29 15.53 4.67
CA HIS A 86 0.19 14.06 4.73
C HIS A 86 0.17 13.38 3.35
N VAL A 87 -0.54 13.96 2.37
CA VAL A 87 -0.59 13.42 1.01
C VAL A 87 0.78 13.44 0.33
N TYR A 88 1.52 14.53 0.51
CA TYR A 88 2.87 14.66 -0.06
C TYR A 88 3.83 13.70 0.63
N ASP A 89 3.82 13.67 1.96
CA ASP A 89 4.68 12.78 2.76
C ASP A 89 4.41 11.30 2.41
N GLY A 90 3.15 10.89 2.34
CA GLY A 90 2.77 9.55 1.92
C GLY A 90 3.18 9.22 0.48
N SER A 91 3.11 10.20 -0.43
CA SER A 91 3.54 10.02 -1.83
C SER A 91 5.04 9.80 -1.94
N LEU A 92 5.84 10.47 -1.12
CA LEU A 92 7.30 10.28 -1.08
C LEU A 92 7.66 8.89 -0.52
N VAL A 93 6.96 8.43 0.51
CA VAL A 93 7.10 7.05 1.01
C VAL A 93 6.78 6.05 -0.09
N MET A 94 5.66 6.22 -0.79
CA MET A 94 5.26 5.36 -1.91
C MET A 94 6.34 5.31 -3.00
N GLN A 95 6.92 6.46 -3.36
CA GLN A 95 7.99 6.52 -4.36
C GLN A 95 9.23 5.74 -3.91
N ASN A 96 9.66 5.90 -2.66
CA ASN A 96 10.80 5.15 -2.11
C ASN A 96 10.56 3.64 -2.14
N LEU A 97 9.37 3.18 -1.73
CA LEU A 97 8.99 1.77 -1.81
C LEU A 97 9.11 1.21 -3.23
N MET A 98 8.60 1.94 -4.22
CA MET A 98 8.64 1.51 -5.63
C MET A 98 10.07 1.49 -6.21
N LEU A 99 10.92 2.44 -5.83
CA LEU A 99 12.31 2.48 -6.27
C LEU A 99 13.11 1.34 -5.63
N ALA A 100 12.94 1.12 -4.32
CA ALA A 100 13.59 0.02 -3.62
C ALA A 100 13.15 -1.34 -4.17
N ALA A 101 11.86 -1.54 -4.40
CA ALA A 101 11.35 -2.75 -5.04
C ALA A 101 12.05 -2.99 -6.38
N LYS A 102 12.15 -1.95 -7.24
CA LYS A 102 12.83 -2.07 -8.54
C LYS A 102 14.32 -2.41 -8.39
N SER A 103 15.04 -1.81 -7.44
CA SER A 103 16.46 -2.10 -7.21
C SER A 103 16.70 -3.54 -6.77
N LEU A 104 15.71 -4.14 -6.10
CA LEU A 104 15.73 -5.53 -5.62
C LEU A 104 15.03 -6.50 -6.60
N ASN A 105 14.83 -6.10 -7.86
CA ASN A 105 14.17 -6.88 -8.92
C ASN A 105 12.73 -7.30 -8.61
N VAL A 106 12.02 -6.55 -7.76
CA VAL A 106 10.61 -6.74 -7.45
C VAL A 106 9.78 -5.76 -8.28
N GLY A 107 8.78 -6.28 -9.00
CA GLY A 107 7.83 -5.47 -9.74
C GLY A 107 6.84 -4.78 -8.79
N SER A 108 6.44 -3.54 -9.13
CA SER A 108 5.45 -2.80 -8.35
C SER A 108 4.52 -1.99 -9.23
N CYS A 109 3.34 -1.67 -8.70
CA CYS A 109 2.37 -0.77 -9.33
C CYS A 109 1.61 -0.02 -8.24
N TRP A 110 1.51 1.30 -8.37
CA TRP A 110 0.67 2.10 -7.50
C TRP A 110 -0.80 1.92 -7.87
N ILE A 111 -1.60 1.50 -6.91
CA ILE A 111 -3.06 1.37 -7.03
C ILE A 111 -3.70 2.56 -6.30
N HIS A 112 -4.28 3.48 -7.06
CA HIS A 112 -4.64 4.83 -6.59
C HIS A 112 -5.99 4.93 -5.85
N ARG A 113 -6.68 3.86 -5.55
CA ARG A 113 -8.02 3.86 -4.94
C ARG A 113 -8.04 3.52 -3.45
N ALA A 114 -6.89 3.59 -2.78
CA ALA A 114 -6.80 3.21 -1.37
C ALA A 114 -7.66 4.12 -0.48
N LYS A 115 -7.66 5.44 -0.72
CA LYS A 115 -8.44 6.40 0.04
C LYS A 115 -9.92 6.02 0.03
N GLU A 116 -10.50 5.85 -1.14
CA GLU A 116 -11.92 5.51 -1.31
C GLU A 116 -12.26 4.17 -0.66
N MET A 117 -11.34 3.19 -0.70
CA MET A 117 -11.53 1.91 0.00
C MET A 117 -11.68 2.12 1.52
N PHE A 118 -10.80 2.93 2.10
CA PHE A 118 -10.76 3.12 3.56
C PHE A 118 -11.75 4.18 4.08
N GLU A 119 -12.45 4.88 3.19
CA GLU A 119 -13.64 5.68 3.53
C GLU A 119 -14.90 4.81 3.73
N THR A 120 -14.93 3.58 3.21
CA THR A 120 -16.03 2.63 3.41
C THR A 120 -16.07 2.08 4.84
N GLN A 121 -17.22 1.54 5.25
CA GLN A 121 -17.34 0.88 6.55
C GLN A 121 -16.44 -0.35 6.66
N GLU A 122 -16.36 -1.16 5.59
CA GLU A 122 -15.49 -2.35 5.53
C GLU A 122 -14.02 -1.94 5.63
N GLY A 123 -13.61 -0.89 4.91
CA GLY A 123 -12.24 -0.39 4.94
C GLY A 123 -11.86 0.18 6.31
N LYS A 124 -12.74 0.95 6.95
CA LYS A 124 -12.53 1.44 8.32
C LYS A 124 -12.42 0.31 9.32
N ALA A 125 -13.26 -0.72 9.21
CA ALA A 125 -13.18 -1.90 10.06
C ALA A 125 -11.84 -2.64 9.88
N PHE A 126 -11.36 -2.76 8.64
CA PHE A 126 -10.05 -3.34 8.35
C PHE A 126 -8.91 -2.57 9.03
N LEU A 127 -8.88 -1.24 8.92
CA LEU A 127 -7.86 -0.40 9.59
C LEU A 127 -7.93 -0.54 11.10
N LYS A 128 -9.13 -0.53 11.68
CA LYS A 128 -9.35 -0.69 13.13
C LYS A 128 -8.83 -2.04 13.65
N GLN A 129 -9.05 -3.14 12.92
CA GLN A 129 -8.49 -4.46 13.24
C GLN A 129 -6.96 -4.45 13.32
N HIS A 130 -6.32 -3.59 12.54
CA HIS A 130 -4.87 -3.41 12.52
C HIS A 130 -4.38 -2.30 13.45
N ARG A 131 -5.25 -1.78 14.34
CA ARG A 131 -4.94 -0.74 15.32
C ARG A 131 -4.43 0.56 14.69
N ILE A 132 -4.88 0.86 13.48
CA ILE A 132 -4.58 2.12 12.80
C ILE A 132 -5.48 3.21 13.40
N PRO A 133 -4.95 4.37 13.81
CA PRO A 133 -5.76 5.46 14.35
C PRO A 133 -6.74 6.03 13.29
N ASP A 134 -7.89 6.53 13.74
CA ASP A 134 -8.93 7.10 12.87
C ASP A 134 -8.49 8.37 12.10
N SER A 135 -7.39 8.98 12.54
CA SER A 135 -6.80 10.14 11.87
C SER A 135 -5.96 9.77 10.64
N TYR A 136 -5.71 8.49 10.38
CA TYR A 136 -4.91 8.03 9.24
C TYR A 136 -5.77 7.71 8.02
N GLU A 137 -5.30 8.15 6.87
CA GLU A 137 -5.88 7.87 5.56
C GLU A 137 -4.82 7.58 4.49
#